data_3f3ecc96f418c749571b49bf95c9b272
#
_entry.id   3f3ecc96f418c749571b49bf95c9b272
#
_cell.length_a   1.000
_cell.length_b   1.000
_cell.length_c   1.000
_cell.angle_alpha   90.00
_cell.angle_beta   90.00
_cell.angle_gamma   90.00
#
_symmetry.space_group_name_H-M   'P 1'
#
loop_
_entity.id
_entity.type
_entity.pdbx_description
1 polymer ?
#
loop_
_entity_poly.entity_id
_entity_poly.type
_entity_poly.pdbx_seq_one_letter_code
_entity_poly.pdbx_strand_id
1 'polypeptide(L)'
;MQLIKRSGNVSLWTRGQELVNESFPELVEKMSHIKDDFVLDGELLVWNFKEQIAFDFSLLQKRINRKSPTRSIQIKYPIIFIAYDLLEINGRDIREIKLENRRIELEKYFSKWQNKTENNISDIFKICDLIFPKDWPDALTYKEKSRENNTEGLIIKKKNSIYSFGRKKGIWWKYKVDPMQLDAVLIYAKGGSGRRAGLYTDYSFALWKDKELIKFASAYSGLTNIEIKELDKWIRKNTIEKFGPVRSLKPEMVFEISFEKIQISNRHKSGIAVRFPRITKWRKDKKINDADSLENAYELMKKIS
;
A
#
# COMPACT_ATOMS: atom_id res chain seq x y z
N MET A 1 8.30 -3.58 7.88
CA MET A 1 8.30 -4.53 9.05
C MET A 1 9.71 -4.66 9.54
N GLN A 2 9.90 -4.72 10.87
CA GLN A 2 11.21 -5.04 11.44
C GLN A 2 11.26 -6.50 11.86
N LEU A 3 12.32 -7.19 11.45
CA LEU A 3 12.65 -8.54 11.88
C LEU A 3 13.87 -8.42 12.80
N ILE A 4 13.68 -8.77 14.06
CA ILE A 4 14.68 -8.64 15.12
C ILE A 4 15.02 -10.02 15.63
N LYS A 5 16.30 -10.35 15.68
CA LYS A 5 16.81 -11.55 16.36
C LYS A 5 17.84 -11.12 17.39
N ARG A 6 17.62 -11.52 18.65
CA ARG A 6 18.54 -11.26 19.76
C ARG A 6 18.52 -12.41 20.74
N SER A 7 19.70 -12.90 21.10
CA SER A 7 19.87 -14.00 22.07
C SER A 7 18.98 -15.20 21.76
N GLY A 8 18.90 -15.60 20.48
CA GLY A 8 18.09 -16.71 20.01
C GLY A 8 16.60 -16.39 19.77
N ASN A 9 16.08 -15.28 20.31
CA ASN A 9 14.69 -14.91 20.16
C ASN A 9 14.46 -14.09 18.88
N VAL A 10 13.44 -14.47 18.11
CA VAL A 10 13.01 -13.75 16.89
C VAL A 10 11.73 -12.99 17.17
N SER A 11 11.65 -11.74 16.71
CA SER A 11 10.48 -10.87 16.86
C SER A 11 10.17 -10.16 15.54
N LEU A 12 8.91 -10.20 15.12
CA LEU A 12 8.38 -9.56 13.92
C LEU A 12 7.50 -8.38 14.31
N TRP A 13 7.96 -7.15 14.07
CA TRP A 13 7.24 -5.93 14.41
C TRP A 13 6.68 -5.24 13.19
N THR A 14 5.38 -4.99 13.20
CA THR A 14 4.74 -4.18 12.15
C THR A 14 5.07 -2.70 12.30
N ARG A 15 4.80 -1.90 11.27
CA ARG A 15 4.90 -0.43 11.35
C ARG A 15 3.97 0.17 12.41
N GLY A 16 2.87 -0.51 12.74
CA GLY A 16 1.91 -0.14 13.79
C GLY A 16 2.37 -0.53 15.19
N GLN A 17 3.61 -1.03 15.36
CA GLN A 17 4.16 -1.49 16.65
C GLN A 17 3.40 -2.71 17.23
N GLU A 18 2.91 -3.59 16.37
CA GLU A 18 2.28 -4.84 16.74
C GLU A 18 3.26 -6.00 16.53
N LEU A 19 3.37 -6.89 17.52
CA LEU A 19 4.12 -8.14 17.43
C LEU A 19 3.26 -9.19 16.71
N VAL A 20 3.77 -9.75 15.60
CA VAL A 20 3.01 -10.66 14.74
C VAL A 20 3.64 -12.03 14.55
N ASN A 21 4.48 -12.46 15.49
CA ASN A 21 5.16 -13.77 15.47
C ASN A 21 4.18 -14.92 15.25
N GLU A 22 3.06 -14.93 15.98
CA GLU A 22 2.06 -15.98 15.92
C GLU A 22 1.42 -16.15 14.53
N SER A 23 1.41 -15.09 13.72
CA SER A 23 0.88 -15.13 12.35
C SER A 23 1.85 -15.70 11.33
N PHE A 24 3.15 -15.76 11.67
CA PHE A 24 4.23 -16.15 10.75
C PHE A 24 5.24 -17.10 11.41
N PRO A 25 4.78 -18.23 12.01
CA PRO A 25 5.66 -19.15 12.75
C PRO A 25 6.77 -19.73 11.89
N GLU A 26 6.52 -19.97 10.59
CA GLU A 26 7.51 -20.50 9.65
C GLU A 26 8.70 -19.54 9.44
N LEU A 27 8.47 -18.23 9.47
CA LEU A 27 9.54 -17.24 9.37
C LEU A 27 10.32 -17.16 10.69
N VAL A 28 9.62 -17.15 11.82
CA VAL A 28 10.23 -17.15 13.15
C VAL A 28 11.14 -18.38 13.31
N GLU A 29 10.64 -19.57 12.97
CA GLU A 29 11.39 -20.83 13.03
C GLU A 29 12.66 -20.75 12.18
N LYS A 30 12.53 -20.44 10.89
CA LYS A 30 13.69 -20.34 9.97
C LYS A 30 14.75 -19.35 10.44
N MET A 31 14.32 -18.17 10.89
CA MET A 31 15.24 -17.13 11.36
C MET A 31 15.90 -17.49 12.70
N SER A 32 15.28 -18.31 13.54
CA SER A 32 15.89 -18.76 14.81
C SER A 32 17.16 -19.59 14.61
N HIS A 33 17.28 -20.32 13.51
CA HIS A 33 18.44 -21.14 13.17
C HIS A 33 19.67 -20.35 12.73
N ILE A 34 19.53 -19.07 12.37
CA ILE A 34 20.67 -18.20 12.09
C ILE A 34 21.43 -17.95 13.40
N LYS A 35 22.75 -18.08 13.40
CA LYS A 35 23.57 -17.92 14.61
C LYS A 35 23.77 -16.44 15.00
N ASP A 36 23.81 -15.56 14.00
CA ASP A 36 24.04 -14.13 14.24
C ASP A 36 22.78 -13.47 14.83
N ASP A 37 22.96 -12.48 15.70
CA ASP A 37 21.93 -11.55 16.12
C ASP A 37 21.84 -10.39 15.14
N PHE A 38 20.64 -9.93 14.80
CA PHE A 38 20.44 -8.86 13.80
C PHE A 38 19.13 -8.10 13.98
N VAL A 39 19.09 -6.89 13.44
CA VAL A 39 17.88 -6.11 13.21
C VAL A 39 17.80 -5.74 11.73
N LEU A 40 16.79 -6.24 11.06
CA LEU A 40 16.51 -5.99 9.65
C LEU A 40 15.26 -5.11 9.49
N ASP A 41 15.28 -4.18 8.53
CA ASP A 41 14.09 -3.52 8.03
C ASP A 41 13.74 -4.07 6.65
N GLY A 42 12.48 -4.42 6.45
CA GLY A 42 12.06 -5.14 5.25
C GLY A 42 10.56 -5.12 5.03
N GLU A 43 10.12 -5.87 4.04
CA GLU A 43 8.72 -6.08 3.72
C GLU A 43 8.37 -7.57 3.77
N LEU A 44 7.26 -7.90 4.42
CA LEU A 44 6.71 -9.25 4.42
C LEU A 44 5.58 -9.32 3.40
N LEU A 45 5.65 -10.29 2.50
CA LEU A 45 4.74 -10.44 1.37
C LEU A 45 4.22 -11.88 1.30
N VAL A 46 3.02 -12.07 0.77
CA VAL A 46 2.63 -13.37 0.23
C VAL A 46 3.25 -13.47 -1.16
N TRP A 47 3.93 -14.58 -1.45
CA TRP A 47 4.83 -14.69 -2.59
C TRP A 47 4.46 -15.81 -3.55
N ASN A 48 4.47 -15.52 -4.83
CA ASN A 48 4.38 -16.53 -5.89
C ASN A 48 5.79 -17.01 -6.25
N PHE A 49 6.19 -18.16 -5.70
CA PHE A 49 7.53 -18.72 -5.94
C PHE A 49 7.76 -19.19 -7.38
N LYS A 50 6.70 -19.47 -8.12
CA LYS A 50 6.81 -19.89 -9.54
C LYS A 50 7.12 -18.69 -10.43
N GLU A 51 6.40 -17.58 -10.23
CA GLU A 51 6.52 -16.38 -11.05
C GLU A 51 7.48 -15.34 -10.46
N GLN A 52 7.95 -15.56 -9.23
CA GLN A 52 8.86 -14.67 -8.49
C GLN A 52 8.29 -13.24 -8.30
N ILE A 53 7.00 -13.13 -8.06
CA ILE A 53 6.29 -11.86 -7.82
C ILE A 53 5.47 -11.91 -6.53
N ALA A 54 5.18 -10.74 -5.99
CA ALA A 54 4.27 -10.63 -4.85
C ALA A 54 2.81 -10.90 -5.26
N PHE A 55 2.08 -11.59 -4.41
CA PHE A 55 0.62 -11.59 -4.48
C PHE A 55 0.03 -10.29 -3.93
N ASP A 56 -1.26 -10.12 -4.16
CA ASP A 56 -2.01 -8.97 -3.63
C ASP A 56 -1.92 -8.88 -2.10
N PHE A 57 -1.79 -7.66 -1.58
CA PHE A 57 -1.73 -7.39 -0.15
C PHE A 57 -2.93 -7.93 0.65
N SER A 58 -4.10 -8.07 0.03
CA SER A 58 -5.28 -8.66 0.67
C SER A 58 -5.06 -10.10 1.13
N LEU A 59 -4.15 -10.85 0.47
CA LEU A 59 -3.77 -12.19 0.90
C LEU A 59 -2.89 -12.15 2.14
N LEU A 60 -2.01 -11.16 2.27
CA LEU A 60 -1.23 -10.95 3.49
C LEU A 60 -2.13 -10.61 4.67
N GLN A 61 -3.17 -9.79 4.45
CA GLN A 61 -4.16 -9.48 5.50
C GLN A 61 -4.87 -10.73 6.03
N LYS A 62 -5.10 -11.75 5.20
CA LYS A 62 -5.66 -13.03 5.63
C LYS A 62 -4.72 -13.81 6.57
N ARG A 63 -3.41 -13.54 6.50
CA ARG A 63 -2.39 -14.12 7.38
C ARG A 63 -2.24 -13.31 8.66
N ILE A 64 -2.04 -12.00 8.60
CA ILE A 64 -1.80 -11.11 9.75
C ILE A 64 -2.90 -11.24 10.81
N ASN A 65 -4.17 -11.38 10.39
CA ASN A 65 -5.30 -11.48 11.29
C ASN A 65 -5.51 -12.89 11.89
N ARG A 66 -4.61 -13.84 11.66
CA ARG A 66 -4.71 -15.21 12.16
C ARG A 66 -3.57 -15.52 13.11
N LYS A 67 -3.92 -15.87 14.34
CA LYS A 67 -2.99 -16.47 15.28
C LYS A 67 -2.83 -17.95 14.94
N SER A 68 -1.58 -18.43 14.94
CA SER A 68 -1.23 -19.86 14.72
C SER A 68 -1.88 -20.45 13.46
N PRO A 69 -1.56 -19.95 12.24
CA PRO A 69 -2.12 -20.45 11.01
C PRO A 69 -1.74 -21.93 10.80
N THR A 70 -2.73 -22.73 10.38
CA THR A 70 -2.50 -24.15 10.07
C THR A 70 -1.52 -24.30 8.91
N ARG A 71 -0.90 -25.48 8.78
CA ARG A 71 0.01 -25.80 7.67
C ARG A 71 -0.64 -25.58 6.30
N SER A 72 -1.93 -25.91 6.16
CA SER A 72 -2.69 -25.66 4.94
C SER A 72 -2.76 -24.16 4.58
N ILE A 73 -2.93 -23.29 5.57
CA ILE A 73 -2.95 -21.83 5.36
C ILE A 73 -1.55 -21.31 5.00
N GLN A 74 -0.49 -21.83 5.61
CA GLN A 74 0.89 -21.47 5.28
C GLN A 74 1.21 -21.82 3.82
N ILE A 75 0.82 -23.03 3.39
CA ILE A 75 1.01 -23.50 2.00
C ILE A 75 0.17 -22.67 1.01
N LYS A 76 -1.09 -22.38 1.36
CA LYS A 76 -1.99 -21.60 0.48
C LYS A 76 -1.55 -20.15 0.30
N TYR A 77 -0.94 -19.56 1.30
CA TYR A 77 -0.46 -18.18 1.32
C TYR A 77 1.00 -18.14 1.77
N PRO A 78 1.92 -18.70 0.98
CA PRO A 78 3.32 -18.76 1.34
C PRO A 78 3.89 -17.34 1.41
N ILE A 79 4.78 -17.12 2.37
CA ILE A 79 5.34 -15.80 2.64
C ILE A 79 6.81 -15.73 2.29
N ILE A 80 7.28 -14.48 2.05
CA ILE A 80 8.69 -14.14 1.97
C ILE A 80 8.93 -12.83 2.72
N PHE A 81 10.05 -12.75 3.44
CA PHE A 81 10.54 -11.49 3.98
C PHE A 81 11.65 -10.95 3.07
N ILE A 82 11.48 -9.75 2.55
CA ILE A 82 12.45 -9.07 1.69
C ILE A 82 13.10 -7.93 2.47
N ALA A 83 14.34 -8.14 2.91
CA ALA A 83 15.11 -7.13 3.63
C ALA A 83 15.65 -6.06 2.68
N TYR A 84 15.55 -4.80 3.04
CA TYR A 84 16.12 -3.69 2.29
C TYR A 84 17.11 -2.84 3.11
N ASP A 85 17.25 -3.09 4.42
CA ASP A 85 18.25 -2.45 5.27
C ASP A 85 18.63 -3.35 6.45
N LEU A 86 19.87 -3.21 6.91
CA LEU A 86 20.41 -3.85 8.11
C LEU A 86 20.72 -2.74 9.11
N LEU A 87 20.13 -2.83 10.29
CA LEU A 87 20.22 -1.78 11.32
C LEU A 87 21.14 -2.14 12.47
N GLU A 88 21.23 -3.43 12.79
CA GLU A 88 22.09 -3.96 13.84
C GLU A 88 22.61 -5.35 13.45
N ILE A 89 23.84 -5.66 13.83
CA ILE A 89 24.44 -6.98 13.62
C ILE A 89 25.36 -7.33 14.80
N ASN A 90 25.10 -8.48 15.43
CA ASN A 90 25.86 -9.00 16.60
C ASN A 90 26.06 -7.93 17.68
N GLY A 91 24.97 -7.24 18.06
CA GLY A 91 24.97 -6.19 19.08
C GLY A 91 25.56 -4.84 18.64
N ARG A 92 26.09 -4.74 17.42
CA ARG A 92 26.61 -3.48 16.87
C ARG A 92 25.51 -2.73 16.14
N ASP A 93 25.09 -1.59 16.65
CA ASP A 93 24.19 -0.64 15.95
C ASP A 93 24.97 0.00 14.77
N ILE A 94 24.41 -0.13 13.56
CA ILE A 94 25.01 0.40 12.34
C ILE A 94 24.14 1.46 11.65
N ARG A 95 23.11 1.97 12.33
CA ARG A 95 22.19 2.98 11.77
C ARG A 95 22.89 4.29 11.40
N GLU A 96 23.94 4.67 12.12
CA GLU A 96 24.77 5.85 11.85
C GLU A 96 25.75 5.65 10.67
N ILE A 97 25.92 4.43 10.17
CA ILE A 97 26.72 4.14 9.00
C ILE A 97 25.91 4.49 7.72
N LYS A 98 26.61 4.94 6.67
CA LYS A 98 26.00 5.27 5.37
C LYS A 98 25.24 4.06 4.80
N LEU A 99 24.11 4.30 4.12
CA LEU A 99 23.28 3.26 3.51
C LEU A 99 24.07 2.32 2.60
N GLU A 100 24.98 2.85 1.78
CA GLU A 100 25.85 2.05 0.91
C GLU A 100 26.67 1.01 1.68
N ASN A 101 27.21 1.36 2.84
CA ASN A 101 27.99 0.46 3.68
C ASN A 101 27.08 -0.54 4.44
N ARG A 102 25.90 -0.10 4.90
CA ARG A 102 24.91 -1.02 5.49
C ARG A 102 24.44 -2.06 4.48
N ARG A 103 24.32 -1.65 3.21
CA ARG A 103 23.97 -2.57 2.12
C ARG A 103 25.04 -3.64 1.90
N ILE A 104 26.31 -3.25 1.88
CA ILE A 104 27.45 -4.19 1.78
C ILE A 104 27.42 -5.20 2.93
N GLU A 105 27.21 -4.73 4.16
CA GLU A 105 27.10 -5.63 5.31
C GLU A 105 25.87 -6.57 5.17
N LEU A 106 24.72 -6.08 4.72
CA LEU A 106 23.53 -6.89 4.49
C LEU A 106 23.81 -8.01 3.48
N GLU A 107 24.43 -7.70 2.35
CA GLU A 107 24.79 -8.69 1.30
C GLU A 107 25.78 -9.72 1.80
N LYS A 108 26.79 -9.31 2.52
CA LYS A 108 27.80 -10.18 3.15
C LYS A 108 27.15 -11.18 4.13
N TYR A 109 26.30 -10.69 5.06
CA TYR A 109 25.64 -11.55 6.02
C TYR A 109 24.60 -12.46 5.37
N PHE A 110 23.84 -11.96 4.38
CA PHE A 110 22.89 -12.78 3.64
C PHE A 110 23.58 -13.95 2.94
N SER A 111 24.69 -13.71 2.24
CA SER A 111 25.50 -14.77 1.62
C SER A 111 26.02 -15.78 2.64
N LYS A 112 26.48 -15.30 3.81
CA LYS A 112 26.88 -16.17 4.92
C LYS A 112 25.75 -17.06 5.43
N TRP A 113 24.55 -16.50 5.56
CA TRP A 113 23.38 -17.24 6.06
C TRP A 113 22.86 -18.26 5.05
N GLN A 114 22.87 -17.94 3.75
CA GLN A 114 22.51 -18.89 2.71
C GLN A 114 23.42 -20.12 2.68
N ASN A 115 24.73 -19.92 2.88
CA ASN A 115 25.73 -20.99 2.78
C ASN A 115 25.88 -21.83 4.05
N LYS A 116 25.45 -21.35 5.20
CA LYS A 116 25.71 -21.97 6.50
C LYS A 116 24.50 -22.62 7.17
N THR A 117 23.30 -22.41 6.66
CA THR A 117 22.09 -23.02 7.21
C THR A 117 21.78 -24.31 6.47
N GLU A 118 21.73 -25.45 7.17
CA GLU A 118 21.23 -26.73 6.65
C GLU A 118 19.79 -26.58 6.09
N ASN A 119 19.05 -25.62 6.57
CA ASN A 119 17.75 -25.21 6.06
C ASN A 119 17.91 -24.02 5.13
N ASN A 120 17.71 -24.21 3.83
CA ASN A 120 17.74 -23.13 2.84
C ASN A 120 16.79 -21.99 3.25
N ILE A 121 17.35 -20.81 3.57
CA ILE A 121 16.55 -19.63 3.95
C ILE A 121 15.99 -18.89 2.75
N SER A 122 16.47 -19.18 1.53
CA SER A 122 16.10 -18.46 0.31
C SER A 122 14.66 -18.67 -0.12
N ASP A 123 14.00 -19.67 0.45
CA ASP A 123 12.57 -19.96 0.26
C ASP A 123 11.65 -19.09 1.13
N ILE A 124 12.19 -18.29 2.06
CA ILE A 124 11.40 -17.45 2.95
C ILE A 124 12.03 -16.08 3.20
N PHE A 125 13.29 -15.89 2.83
CA PHE A 125 14.05 -14.66 3.06
C PHE A 125 14.89 -14.29 1.84
N LYS A 126 14.78 -13.03 1.42
CA LYS A 126 15.59 -12.42 0.35
C LYS A 126 16.04 -11.02 0.76
N ILE A 127 17.04 -10.51 0.07
CA ILE A 127 17.34 -9.08 0.08
C ILE A 127 16.73 -8.41 -1.15
N CYS A 128 16.28 -7.17 -0.98
CA CYS A 128 15.70 -6.39 -2.08
C CYS A 128 16.73 -6.16 -3.18
N ASP A 129 16.37 -6.41 -4.43
CA ASP A 129 17.21 -6.11 -5.58
C ASP A 129 17.48 -4.61 -5.71
N LEU A 130 18.68 -4.26 -6.14
CA LEU A 130 19.05 -2.89 -6.50
C LEU A 130 18.86 -2.70 -8.00
N ILE A 131 18.21 -1.60 -8.36
CA ILE A 131 18.02 -1.17 -9.74
C ILE A 131 18.99 -0.01 -10.00
N PHE A 132 19.74 -0.07 -11.11
CA PHE A 132 20.69 0.94 -11.52
C PHE A 132 20.30 1.49 -12.90
N PRO A 133 19.30 2.39 -12.96
CA PRO A 133 18.89 3.00 -14.22
C PRO A 133 20.01 3.88 -14.76
N LYS A 134 20.15 3.90 -16.10
CA LYS A 134 21.14 4.72 -16.80
C LYS A 134 20.82 6.21 -16.70
N ASP A 135 19.55 6.53 -16.76
CA ASP A 135 19.00 7.88 -16.76
C ASP A 135 17.54 7.89 -16.24
N TRP A 136 16.90 9.04 -16.23
CA TRP A 136 15.50 9.19 -15.81
C TRP A 136 14.49 8.50 -16.74
N PRO A 137 14.61 8.51 -18.08
CA PRO A 137 13.79 7.70 -18.97
C PRO A 137 13.84 6.21 -18.66
N ASP A 138 15.04 5.68 -18.42
CA ASP A 138 15.20 4.27 -18.03
C ASP A 138 14.55 3.99 -16.65
N ALA A 139 14.73 4.88 -15.67
CA ALA A 139 14.03 4.78 -14.37
C ALA A 139 12.51 4.80 -14.51
N LEU A 140 11.97 5.56 -15.47
CA LEU A 140 10.53 5.58 -15.79
C LEU A 140 10.05 4.20 -16.27
N THR A 141 10.82 3.54 -17.12
CA THR A 141 10.51 2.19 -17.63
C THR A 141 10.38 1.18 -16.47
N TYR A 142 11.31 1.20 -15.50
CA TYR A 142 11.20 0.37 -14.30
C TYR A 142 9.99 0.73 -13.44
N LYS A 143 9.68 2.03 -13.30
CA LYS A 143 8.48 2.48 -12.60
C LYS A 143 7.20 1.93 -13.23
N GLU A 144 7.08 1.99 -14.54
CA GLU A 144 5.89 1.53 -15.28
C GLU A 144 5.69 0.02 -15.16
N LYS A 145 6.76 -0.77 -15.25
CA LYS A 145 6.74 -2.23 -15.04
C LYS A 145 6.40 -2.66 -13.60
N SER A 146 6.40 -1.73 -12.66
CA SER A 146 6.11 -2.06 -11.25
C SER A 146 4.71 -2.67 -11.06
N ARG A 147 3.72 -2.29 -11.89
CA ARG A 147 2.36 -2.87 -11.82
C ARG A 147 2.33 -4.34 -12.19
N GLU A 148 3.10 -4.75 -13.19
CA GLU A 148 3.22 -6.15 -13.61
C GLU A 148 3.74 -7.04 -12.46
N ASN A 149 4.58 -6.45 -11.60
CA ASN A 149 5.14 -7.11 -10.42
C ASN A 149 4.28 -6.93 -9.14
N ASN A 150 3.07 -6.43 -9.25
CA ASN A 150 2.20 -6.08 -8.12
C ASN A 150 2.84 -5.11 -7.09
N THR A 151 3.74 -4.22 -7.55
CA THR A 151 4.41 -3.21 -6.73
C THR A 151 3.89 -1.79 -7.03
N GLU A 152 4.14 -0.85 -6.12
CA GLU A 152 3.63 0.53 -6.21
C GLU A 152 4.60 1.51 -6.90
N GLY A 153 5.77 1.03 -7.35
CA GLY A 153 6.83 1.85 -7.92
C GLY A 153 8.20 1.57 -7.30
N LEU A 154 9.08 2.55 -7.37
CA LEU A 154 10.45 2.46 -6.87
C LEU A 154 10.64 3.26 -5.58
N ILE A 155 11.61 2.84 -4.77
CA ILE A 155 12.14 3.62 -3.65
C ILE A 155 13.53 4.11 -4.02
N ILE A 156 13.67 5.43 -4.16
CA ILE A 156 14.96 6.08 -4.40
C ILE A 156 15.55 6.46 -3.04
N LYS A 157 16.78 6.04 -2.77
CA LYS A 157 17.46 6.26 -1.50
C LYS A 157 18.81 6.95 -1.71
N LYS A 158 19.11 7.94 -0.86
CA LYS A 158 20.41 8.62 -0.89
C LYS A 158 21.49 7.71 -0.31
N LYS A 159 22.50 7.32 -1.12
CA LYS A 159 23.54 6.32 -0.78
C LYS A 159 24.32 6.66 0.50
N ASN A 160 24.64 7.94 0.68
CA ASN A 160 25.44 8.42 1.84
C ASN A 160 24.57 8.77 3.06
N SER A 161 23.28 8.38 3.09
CA SER A 161 22.41 8.68 4.23
C SER A 161 22.58 7.68 5.38
N ILE A 162 22.45 8.17 6.59
CA ILE A 162 22.25 7.35 7.79
C ILE A 162 20.81 6.88 7.88
N TYR A 163 20.52 5.89 8.72
CA TYR A 163 19.15 5.46 9.03
C TYR A 163 18.57 6.36 10.11
N SER A 164 17.78 7.35 9.69
CA SER A 164 17.24 8.37 10.58
C SER A 164 16.00 7.91 11.33
N PHE A 165 15.88 8.31 12.58
CA PHE A 165 14.65 8.15 13.36
C PHE A 165 13.55 9.11 12.89
N GLY A 166 12.32 8.61 12.82
CA GLY A 166 11.14 9.38 12.44
C GLY A 166 11.08 9.74 10.93
N ARG A 167 10.26 10.73 10.59
CA ARG A 167 10.11 11.20 9.20
C ARG A 167 11.17 12.26 8.87
N LYS A 168 12.16 11.90 8.07
CA LYS A 168 13.11 12.85 7.49
C LYS A 168 12.84 13.03 6.00
N LYS A 169 12.76 14.30 5.55
CA LYS A 169 12.64 14.62 4.12
C LYS A 169 14.04 14.64 3.47
N GLY A 170 14.09 14.38 2.15
CA GLY A 170 15.32 14.52 1.37
C GLY A 170 16.32 13.37 1.48
N ILE A 171 15.91 12.21 2.01
CA ILE A 171 16.75 11.03 2.16
C ILE A 171 16.21 9.86 1.34
N TRP A 172 14.89 9.61 1.41
CA TRP A 172 14.18 8.56 0.67
C TRP A 172 12.98 9.16 -0.05
N TRP A 173 12.76 8.73 -1.29
CA TRP A 173 11.63 9.18 -2.11
C TRP A 173 10.90 7.97 -2.68
N LYS A 174 9.60 8.07 -2.72
CA LYS A 174 8.74 7.11 -3.42
C LYS A 174 8.51 7.62 -4.84
N TYR A 175 9.04 6.94 -5.83
CA TYR A 175 8.75 7.17 -7.24
C TYR A 175 7.66 6.21 -7.66
N LYS A 176 6.42 6.58 -7.31
CA LYS A 176 5.25 5.74 -7.53
C LYS A 176 4.77 5.77 -8.97
N VAL A 177 4.13 4.66 -9.38
CA VAL A 177 3.31 4.63 -10.60
C VAL A 177 2.16 5.61 -10.43
N ASP A 178 1.79 6.30 -11.51
CA ASP A 178 0.72 7.27 -11.46
C ASP A 178 -0.61 6.59 -11.10
N PRO A 179 -1.42 7.19 -10.23
CA PRO A 179 -2.67 6.60 -9.81
C PRO A 179 -3.64 6.49 -11.00
N MET A 180 -4.52 5.51 -10.93
CA MET A 180 -5.66 5.45 -11.84
C MET A 180 -6.66 6.53 -11.51
N GLN A 181 -7.40 6.99 -12.50
CA GLN A 181 -8.35 8.07 -12.37
C GLN A 181 -9.65 7.74 -13.07
N LEU A 182 -10.77 8.16 -12.46
CA LEU A 182 -12.11 8.13 -13.05
C LEU A 182 -12.85 9.38 -12.61
N ASP A 183 -13.63 9.93 -13.52
CA ASP A 183 -14.55 11.01 -13.23
C ASP A 183 -15.87 10.46 -12.70
N ALA A 184 -16.28 10.87 -11.50
CA ALA A 184 -17.40 10.28 -10.81
C ALA A 184 -18.34 11.33 -10.22
N VAL A 185 -19.61 10.99 -10.12
CA VAL A 185 -20.67 11.88 -9.63
C VAL A 185 -20.76 11.81 -8.11
N LEU A 186 -20.77 12.94 -7.43
CA LEU A 186 -21.00 13.05 -5.99
C LEU A 186 -22.48 12.71 -5.68
N ILE A 187 -22.72 11.70 -4.83
CA ILE A 187 -24.08 11.25 -4.49
C ILE A 187 -24.39 11.29 -2.99
N TYR A 188 -23.40 11.16 -2.13
CA TYR A 188 -23.57 11.25 -0.67
C TYR A 188 -22.45 12.06 -0.03
N ALA A 189 -22.77 12.72 1.09
CA ALA A 189 -21.79 13.34 1.97
C ALA A 189 -22.09 12.97 3.42
N LYS A 190 -21.03 12.83 4.22
CA LYS A 190 -21.11 12.56 5.66
C LYS A 190 -20.31 13.62 6.42
N GLY A 191 -20.80 13.98 7.61
CA GLY A 191 -20.13 14.91 8.50
C GLY A 191 -18.74 14.41 8.92
N GLY A 192 -17.79 15.33 8.99
CA GLY A 192 -16.45 15.07 9.48
C GLY A 192 -16.40 14.90 10.99
N SER A 193 -15.20 14.60 11.50
CA SER A 193 -14.93 14.46 12.93
C SER A 193 -13.81 15.42 13.38
N GLY A 194 -13.65 15.58 14.71
CA GLY A 194 -12.62 16.44 15.29
C GLY A 194 -12.73 17.88 14.82
N ARG A 195 -11.65 18.48 14.32
CA ARG A 195 -11.61 19.88 13.87
C ARG A 195 -12.58 20.21 12.73
N ARG A 196 -13.11 19.20 12.04
CA ARG A 196 -14.03 19.34 10.89
C ARG A 196 -15.44 18.83 11.22
N ALA A 197 -15.80 18.62 12.47
CA ALA A 197 -17.11 18.10 12.91
C ALA A 197 -18.32 18.93 12.41
N GLY A 198 -18.14 20.21 12.12
CA GLY A 198 -19.18 21.10 11.58
C GLY A 198 -19.29 21.09 10.05
N LEU A 199 -18.46 20.35 9.33
CA LEU A 199 -18.40 20.35 7.86
C LEU A 199 -18.63 18.94 7.33
N TYR A 200 -19.15 18.83 6.11
CA TYR A 200 -19.14 17.56 5.36
C TYR A 200 -17.77 17.35 4.74
N THR A 201 -17.12 16.23 5.05
CA THR A 201 -15.74 15.94 4.61
C THR A 201 -15.51 14.51 4.16
N ASP A 202 -16.51 13.64 4.26
CA ASP A 202 -16.47 12.28 3.73
C ASP A 202 -17.52 12.18 2.62
N TYR A 203 -17.07 11.91 1.40
CA TYR A 203 -17.86 11.99 0.19
C TYR A 203 -17.94 10.63 -0.49
N SER A 204 -19.14 10.29 -1.00
CA SER A 204 -19.33 9.07 -1.77
C SER A 204 -19.64 9.39 -3.22
N PHE A 205 -18.96 8.68 -4.11
CA PHE A 205 -18.99 8.88 -5.54
C PHE A 205 -19.56 7.68 -6.27
N ALA A 206 -20.24 7.94 -7.38
CA ALA A 206 -20.89 6.94 -8.23
C ALA A 206 -20.42 7.04 -9.67
N LEU A 207 -20.44 5.91 -10.36
CA LEU A 207 -20.26 5.77 -11.79
C LEU A 207 -21.59 5.39 -12.43
N TRP A 208 -21.72 5.68 -13.69
CA TRP A 208 -22.88 5.27 -14.47
C TRP A 208 -22.87 3.75 -14.75
N LYS A 209 -24.02 3.12 -14.58
CA LYS A 209 -24.34 1.81 -15.11
C LYS A 209 -25.68 1.94 -15.82
N ASP A 210 -25.67 1.86 -17.13
CA ASP A 210 -26.83 2.19 -17.96
C ASP A 210 -27.35 3.61 -17.64
N LYS A 211 -28.49 3.72 -16.97
CA LYS A 211 -29.10 4.99 -16.55
C LYS A 211 -29.06 5.24 -15.05
N GLU A 212 -28.36 4.39 -14.30
CA GLU A 212 -28.30 4.46 -12.84
C GLU A 212 -26.90 4.87 -12.36
N LEU A 213 -26.84 5.65 -11.28
CA LEU A 213 -25.62 5.99 -10.57
C LEU A 213 -25.34 4.94 -9.47
N ILE A 214 -24.30 4.15 -9.66
CA ILE A 214 -23.90 3.09 -8.72
C ILE A 214 -22.67 3.55 -7.93
N LYS A 215 -22.80 3.60 -6.60
CA LYS A 215 -21.67 3.94 -5.72
C LYS A 215 -20.47 3.01 -5.95
N PHE A 216 -19.28 3.60 -6.17
CA PHE A 216 -18.04 2.83 -6.35
C PHE A 216 -16.94 3.20 -5.35
N ALA A 217 -16.87 4.45 -4.86
CA ALA A 217 -15.82 4.89 -3.96
C ALA A 217 -16.34 5.86 -2.89
N SER A 218 -15.58 5.98 -1.80
CA SER A 218 -15.71 7.08 -0.85
C SER A 218 -14.34 7.70 -0.60
N ALA A 219 -14.24 9.04 -0.61
CA ALA A 219 -13.01 9.76 -0.35
C ALA A 219 -13.23 10.89 0.65
N TYR A 220 -12.24 11.13 1.51
CA TYR A 220 -12.26 12.17 2.55
C TYR A 220 -11.06 13.13 2.44
N SER A 221 -10.25 13.01 1.39
CA SER A 221 -9.05 13.82 1.17
C SER A 221 -8.97 14.31 -0.27
N GLY A 222 -8.17 15.34 -0.49
CA GLY A 222 -7.85 15.91 -1.80
C GLY A 222 -8.38 17.32 -2.04
N LEU A 223 -9.49 17.72 -1.41
CA LEU A 223 -10.00 19.08 -1.49
C LEU A 223 -9.24 20.03 -0.56
N THR A 224 -9.07 21.26 -1.02
CA THR A 224 -8.58 22.37 -0.21
C THR A 224 -9.64 22.81 0.82
N ASN A 225 -9.22 23.54 1.85
CA ASN A 225 -10.17 24.05 2.84
C ASN A 225 -11.20 25.04 2.24
N ILE A 226 -10.85 25.73 1.16
CA ILE A 226 -11.77 26.64 0.43
C ILE A 226 -12.83 25.80 -0.27
N GLU A 227 -12.43 24.79 -1.02
CA GLU A 227 -13.35 23.87 -1.73
C GLU A 227 -14.26 23.11 -0.75
N ILE A 228 -13.74 22.67 0.38
CA ILE A 228 -14.56 22.03 1.43
C ILE A 228 -15.67 22.96 1.91
N LYS A 229 -15.36 24.25 2.17
CA LYS A 229 -16.36 25.22 2.60
C LYS A 229 -17.38 25.54 1.50
N GLU A 230 -16.94 25.65 0.26
CA GLU A 230 -17.80 25.84 -0.92
C GLU A 230 -18.76 24.66 -1.06
N LEU A 231 -18.22 23.44 -1.03
CA LEU A 231 -18.98 22.21 -1.15
C LEU A 231 -19.95 22.00 0.03
N ASP A 232 -19.54 22.31 1.27
CA ASP A 232 -20.42 22.25 2.45
C ASP A 232 -21.66 23.15 2.29
N LYS A 233 -21.47 24.39 1.82
CA LYS A 233 -22.61 25.28 1.54
C LYS A 233 -23.56 24.72 0.50
N TRP A 234 -23.02 24.11 -0.55
CA TRP A 234 -23.80 23.49 -1.60
C TRP A 234 -24.55 22.26 -1.09
N ILE A 235 -23.89 21.37 -0.33
CA ILE A 235 -24.47 20.15 0.25
C ILE A 235 -25.69 20.51 1.12
N ARG A 236 -25.59 21.54 1.96
CA ARG A 236 -26.71 21.98 2.83
C ARG A 236 -27.93 22.41 2.04
N LYS A 237 -27.74 22.98 0.86
CA LYS A 237 -28.83 23.47 -0.02
C LYS A 237 -29.40 22.36 -0.91
N ASN A 238 -28.60 21.35 -1.25
CA ASN A 238 -28.95 20.33 -2.25
C ASN A 238 -29.06 18.92 -1.64
N THR A 239 -29.31 18.84 -0.33
CA THR A 239 -29.64 17.59 0.36
C THR A 239 -31.07 17.18 -0.01
N ILE A 240 -31.22 15.98 -0.60
CA ILE A 240 -32.53 15.39 -0.92
C ILE A 240 -33.06 14.68 0.33
N GLU A 241 -32.25 13.85 0.97
CA GLU A 241 -32.66 13.01 2.09
C GLU A 241 -31.55 12.91 3.15
N LYS A 242 -31.96 12.66 4.40
CA LYS A 242 -31.06 12.55 5.56
C LYS A 242 -31.13 11.17 6.15
N PHE A 243 -29.98 10.45 6.20
CA PHE A 243 -29.84 9.14 6.82
C PHE A 243 -28.85 9.27 8.01
N GLY A 244 -29.34 9.65 9.17
CA GLY A 244 -28.45 9.95 10.29
C GLY A 244 -27.37 10.99 9.94
N PRO A 245 -26.07 10.65 9.99
CA PRO A 245 -24.98 11.56 9.63
C PRO A 245 -24.78 11.72 8.12
N VAL A 246 -25.41 10.91 7.29
CA VAL A 246 -25.27 10.90 5.83
C VAL A 246 -26.35 11.75 5.18
N ARG A 247 -25.99 12.46 4.12
CA ARG A 247 -26.87 13.24 3.26
C ARG A 247 -26.87 12.64 1.86
N SER A 248 -28.05 12.32 1.35
CA SER A 248 -28.25 12.04 -0.08
C SER A 248 -28.30 13.37 -0.80
N LEU A 249 -27.59 13.49 -1.91
CA LEU A 249 -27.39 14.73 -2.63
C LEU A 249 -27.98 14.68 -4.02
N LYS A 250 -28.40 15.83 -4.52
CA LYS A 250 -28.77 15.98 -5.92
C LYS A 250 -27.51 15.69 -6.78
N PRO A 251 -27.58 14.75 -7.75
CA PRO A 251 -26.42 14.39 -8.55
C PRO A 251 -26.16 15.47 -9.61
N GLU A 252 -25.30 16.43 -9.28
CA GLU A 252 -24.98 17.57 -10.17
C GLU A 252 -23.50 17.83 -10.33
N MET A 253 -22.67 17.22 -9.46
CA MET A 253 -21.23 17.52 -9.40
C MET A 253 -20.38 16.33 -9.78
N VAL A 254 -19.39 16.60 -10.63
CA VAL A 254 -18.39 15.61 -11.07
C VAL A 254 -17.03 15.89 -10.43
N PHE A 255 -16.37 14.83 -9.98
CA PHE A 255 -15.04 14.88 -9.39
C PHE A 255 -14.16 13.81 -10.03
N GLU A 256 -12.91 14.16 -10.28
CA GLU A 256 -11.87 13.19 -10.62
C GLU A 256 -11.41 12.49 -9.35
N ILE A 257 -11.55 11.18 -9.34
CA ILE A 257 -11.17 10.32 -8.22
C ILE A 257 -9.97 9.50 -8.63
N SER A 258 -8.84 9.73 -7.95
CA SER A 258 -7.63 8.93 -8.09
C SER A 258 -7.58 7.81 -7.08
N PHE A 259 -7.04 6.65 -7.48
CA PHE A 259 -6.87 5.49 -6.62
C PHE A 259 -5.66 4.64 -7.06
N GLU A 260 -5.06 3.92 -6.11
CA GLU A 260 -3.83 3.16 -6.34
C GLU A 260 -4.10 1.79 -7.00
N LYS A 261 -5.26 1.17 -6.71
CA LYS A 261 -5.64 -0.15 -7.23
C LYS A 261 -7.15 -0.25 -7.38
N ILE A 262 -7.58 -1.02 -8.38
CA ILE A 262 -8.96 -1.43 -8.59
C ILE A 262 -9.01 -2.96 -8.61
N GLN A 263 -10.03 -3.55 -8.00
CA GLN A 263 -10.20 -5.01 -7.92
C GLN A 263 -11.67 -5.41 -7.87
N ILE A 264 -11.98 -6.64 -8.25
CA ILE A 264 -13.33 -7.21 -8.10
C ILE A 264 -13.70 -7.31 -6.62
N SER A 265 -14.96 -7.00 -6.31
CA SER A 265 -15.50 -7.06 -4.96
C SER A 265 -16.96 -7.46 -4.94
N ASN A 266 -17.25 -8.59 -4.32
CA ASN A 266 -18.62 -9.06 -4.11
C ASN A 266 -19.35 -8.31 -2.97
N ARG A 267 -18.68 -7.36 -2.29
CA ARG A 267 -19.24 -6.59 -1.18
C ARG A 267 -19.94 -5.30 -1.62
N HIS A 268 -19.67 -4.85 -2.85
CA HIS A 268 -20.18 -3.59 -3.38
C HIS A 268 -21.13 -3.83 -4.55
N LYS A 269 -22.21 -3.05 -4.62
CA LYS A 269 -23.16 -3.07 -5.76
C LYS A 269 -22.46 -2.84 -7.11
N SER A 270 -21.38 -2.04 -7.11
CA SER A 270 -20.58 -1.81 -8.31
C SER A 270 -19.78 -3.01 -8.80
N GLY A 271 -19.67 -4.08 -8.01
CA GLY A 271 -18.80 -5.23 -8.32
C GLY A 271 -17.30 -4.95 -8.17
N ILE A 272 -16.90 -3.72 -7.83
CA ILE A 272 -15.51 -3.30 -7.72
C ILE A 272 -15.22 -2.62 -6.38
N ALA A 273 -13.94 -2.66 -5.96
CA ALA A 273 -13.40 -1.89 -4.85
C ALA A 273 -12.12 -1.19 -5.30
N VAL A 274 -11.88 0.02 -4.79
CA VAL A 274 -10.68 0.81 -5.07
C VAL A 274 -9.87 1.04 -3.79
N ARG A 275 -8.55 1.07 -3.92
CA ARG A 275 -7.62 1.26 -2.80
C ARG A 275 -7.14 2.71 -2.74
N PHE A 276 -7.22 3.32 -1.57
CA PHE A 276 -6.82 4.72 -1.32
C PHE A 276 -7.46 5.74 -2.26
N PRO A 277 -8.80 5.73 -2.40
CA PRO A 277 -9.48 6.73 -3.21
C PRO A 277 -9.30 8.13 -2.60
N ARG A 278 -9.02 9.09 -3.46
CA ARG A 278 -8.88 10.51 -3.11
C ARG A 278 -9.41 11.39 -4.22
N ILE A 279 -9.92 12.55 -3.87
CA ILE A 279 -10.33 13.55 -4.83
C ILE A 279 -9.06 14.23 -5.38
N THR A 280 -8.90 14.23 -6.69
CA THR A 280 -7.76 14.90 -7.35
C THR A 280 -8.18 16.25 -7.89
N LYS A 281 -9.40 16.36 -8.39
CA LYS A 281 -9.90 17.58 -9.00
C LYS A 281 -11.43 17.66 -8.88
N TRP A 282 -11.95 18.84 -8.59
CA TRP A 282 -13.37 19.15 -8.80
C TRP A 282 -13.57 19.54 -10.26
N ARG A 283 -14.32 18.71 -11.00
CA ARG A 283 -14.54 18.86 -12.44
C ARG A 283 -15.69 19.81 -12.72
N LYS A 284 -15.50 21.11 -12.42
CA LYS A 284 -16.48 22.18 -12.70
C LYS A 284 -16.73 22.38 -14.20
N ASP A 285 -15.86 21.83 -15.03
CA ASP A 285 -15.90 21.80 -16.50
C ASP A 285 -16.80 20.67 -17.06
N LYS A 286 -17.23 19.68 -16.24
CA LYS A 286 -18.01 18.52 -16.66
C LYS A 286 -19.44 18.53 -16.14
N LYS A 287 -20.37 18.04 -16.97
CA LYS A 287 -21.73 17.70 -16.57
C LYS A 287 -21.78 16.25 -16.09
N ILE A 288 -22.84 15.88 -15.38
CA ILE A 288 -22.98 14.51 -14.82
C ILE A 288 -22.96 13.42 -15.90
N ASN A 289 -23.43 13.71 -17.10
CA ASN A 289 -23.41 12.78 -18.23
C ASN A 289 -22.00 12.56 -18.80
N ASP A 290 -21.04 13.42 -18.47
CA ASP A 290 -19.63 13.31 -18.87
C ASP A 290 -18.80 12.50 -17.85
N ALA A 291 -19.45 12.04 -16.76
CA ALA A 291 -18.81 11.16 -15.80
C ALA A 291 -18.64 9.74 -16.36
N ASP A 292 -17.61 9.05 -15.87
CA ASP A 292 -17.30 7.69 -16.32
C ASP A 292 -18.37 6.67 -15.91
N SER A 293 -18.36 5.54 -16.61
CA SER A 293 -19.23 4.40 -16.33
C SER A 293 -18.50 3.27 -15.59
N LEU A 294 -19.25 2.29 -15.13
CA LEU A 294 -18.67 1.06 -14.57
C LEU A 294 -17.92 0.27 -15.65
N GLU A 295 -18.34 0.34 -16.90
CA GLU A 295 -17.66 -0.27 -18.05
C GLU A 295 -16.25 0.31 -18.19
N ASN A 296 -16.10 1.66 -18.12
CA ASN A 296 -14.79 2.30 -18.12
C ASN A 296 -13.91 1.81 -16.96
N ALA A 297 -14.48 1.64 -15.77
CA ALA A 297 -13.77 1.09 -14.62
C ALA A 297 -13.32 -0.37 -14.83
N TYR A 298 -14.16 -1.22 -15.44
CA TYR A 298 -13.81 -2.59 -15.79
C TYR A 298 -12.75 -2.67 -16.89
N GLU A 299 -12.82 -1.81 -17.90
CA GLU A 299 -11.80 -1.72 -18.94
C GLU A 299 -10.45 -1.29 -18.36
N LEU A 300 -10.47 -0.29 -17.46
CA LEU A 300 -9.26 0.14 -16.75
C LEU A 300 -8.65 -1.01 -15.94
N MET A 301 -9.48 -1.83 -15.28
CA MET A 301 -9.03 -3.00 -14.55
C MET A 301 -8.40 -4.06 -15.47
N LYS A 302 -8.97 -4.34 -16.64
CA LYS A 302 -8.44 -5.31 -17.62
C LYS A 302 -7.08 -4.88 -18.18
N LYS A 303 -6.84 -3.58 -18.37
CA LYS A 303 -5.55 -3.06 -18.88
C LYS A 303 -4.40 -3.22 -17.89
N ILE A 304 -4.69 -3.55 -16.63
CA ILE A 304 -3.72 -3.58 -15.54
C ILE A 304 -3.53 -5.02 -14.98
N SER A 305 -4.46 -5.92 -15.30
CA SER A 305 -4.37 -7.36 -15.00
C SER A 305 -3.53 -8.10 -16.02
#